data_eb2504891d3ce9a4330cc3090e81f5a2
#
_entry.id   eb2504891d3ce9a4330cc3090e81f5a2
#
_cell.length_a   1.000
_cell.length_b   1.000
_cell.length_c   1.000
_cell.angle_alpha   90.00
_cell.angle_beta   90.00
_cell.angle_gamma   90.00
#
_symmetry.space_group_name_H-M   'P 1'
#
loop_
_entity.id
_entity.type
_entity.pdbx_description
1 polymer ?
#
loop_
_entity_poly.entity_id
_entity_poly.type
_entity_poly.pdbx_seq_one_letter_code
_entity_poly.pdbx_strand_id
1 'polypeptide(L)'
;MLFRSPPGQYILQSEQALFNQAVTDVFGYYALQIGLPQLNTLQENRVSLKLMLLPHGRATADQNSAYQSIEGIPEELPFADQSIDLVILPHVLEFAQDPHQILREVDRVLIPEGRVVISGFNPASLWGARQYAGRLIGKNYLPREGQFLSLLRIKDWLKLLDYSLDRGHFACYRLPLRKEKNMARMAFLEKMGNRWWPIFGSVFLISAIKRHPGTRLVGRVPKQSLQAIPQLNTAAQQSVQKVLEEV
;
A
#
# COMPACT_ATOMS: atom_id res chain seq x y z
N MET A 1 4.80 3.84 23.70
CA MET A 1 5.87 4.71 24.28
C MET A 1 6.97 5.10 23.28
N LEU A 2 7.26 4.31 22.24
CA LEU A 2 8.31 4.61 21.25
C LEU A 2 8.13 6.01 20.60
N PHE A 3 6.96 6.27 20.04
CA PHE A 3 6.66 7.48 19.27
C PHE A 3 6.61 8.79 20.09
N ARG A 4 6.66 8.71 21.45
CA ARG A 4 6.80 9.89 22.33
C ARG A 4 8.25 10.26 22.61
N SER A 5 9.21 9.41 22.24
CA SER A 5 10.63 9.66 22.40
C SER A 5 11.20 10.48 21.22
N PRO A 6 12.33 11.22 21.39
CA PRO A 6 12.94 11.95 20.28
C PRO A 6 13.24 11.09 19.04
N PRO A 7 13.77 9.85 19.18
CA PRO A 7 13.94 8.97 18.02
C PRO A 7 12.61 8.56 17.38
N GLY A 8 11.55 8.37 18.19
CA GLY A 8 10.23 8.02 17.66
C GLY A 8 9.55 9.18 16.90
N GLN A 9 9.72 10.40 17.39
CA GLN A 9 9.23 11.60 16.68
C GLN A 9 9.96 11.80 15.34
N TYR A 10 11.25 11.54 15.31
CA TYR A 10 12.02 11.58 14.08
C TYR A 10 11.50 10.57 13.05
N ILE A 11 11.17 9.33 13.48
CA ILE A 11 10.56 8.31 12.62
C ILE A 11 9.23 8.85 12.07
N LEU A 12 8.32 9.31 12.95
CA LEU A 12 7.00 9.80 12.54
C LEU A 12 7.10 10.93 11.51
N GLN A 13 8.00 11.90 11.71
CA GLN A 13 8.22 13.01 10.77
C GLN A 13 8.73 12.51 9.41
N SER A 14 9.68 11.57 9.42
CA SER A 14 10.24 11.00 8.20
C SER A 14 9.22 10.15 7.44
N GLU A 15 8.42 9.36 8.16
CA GLU A 15 7.35 8.55 7.58
C GLU A 15 6.22 9.42 7.04
N GLN A 16 5.84 10.49 7.74
CA GLN A 16 4.84 11.43 7.26
C GLN A 16 5.22 11.97 5.88
N ALA A 17 6.47 12.36 5.69
CA ALA A 17 6.97 12.84 4.40
C ALA A 17 6.90 11.75 3.31
N LEU A 18 7.24 10.50 3.66
CA LEU A 18 7.17 9.37 2.72
C LEU A 18 5.71 9.05 2.34
N PHE A 19 4.80 9.01 3.32
CA PHE A 19 3.38 8.76 3.05
C PHE A 19 2.79 9.88 2.19
N ASN A 20 3.04 11.14 2.53
CA ASN A 20 2.59 12.27 1.73
C ASN A 20 2.98 12.11 0.25
N GLN A 21 4.24 11.72 0.00
CA GLN A 21 4.73 11.49 -1.36
C GLN A 21 4.06 10.27 -2.02
N ALA A 22 3.82 9.19 -1.26
CA ALA A 22 3.29 7.94 -1.79
C ALA A 22 1.80 8.01 -2.13
N VAL A 23 1.03 8.89 -1.44
CA VAL A 23 -0.43 8.95 -1.59
C VAL A 23 -0.93 10.14 -2.42
N THR A 24 -0.07 11.11 -2.75
CA THR A 24 -0.48 12.36 -3.43
C THR A 24 -1.12 12.09 -4.80
N ASP A 25 -0.67 11.08 -5.51
CA ASP A 25 -1.13 10.70 -6.86
C ASP A 25 -2.18 9.58 -6.86
N VAL A 26 -2.67 9.19 -5.68
CA VAL A 26 -3.72 8.18 -5.55
C VAL A 26 -5.07 8.86 -5.50
N PHE A 27 -5.93 8.51 -6.44
CA PHE A 27 -7.29 9.01 -6.55
C PHE A 27 -8.27 7.90 -6.19
N GLY A 28 -9.45 8.28 -5.73
CA GLY A 28 -10.52 7.36 -5.36
C GLY A 28 -11.57 8.03 -4.49
N TYR A 29 -12.48 7.25 -3.97
CA TYR A 29 -13.56 7.71 -3.10
C TYR A 29 -13.25 7.38 -1.63
N TYR A 30 -12.66 6.21 -1.37
CA TYR A 30 -12.47 5.66 -0.03
C TYR A 30 -11.03 5.31 0.23
N ALA A 31 -10.45 5.88 1.26
CA ALA A 31 -9.11 5.50 1.75
C ALA A 31 -9.18 5.08 3.20
N LEU A 32 -8.55 3.96 3.53
CA LEU A 32 -8.52 3.36 4.84
C LEU A 32 -7.09 3.35 5.40
N GLN A 33 -6.88 4.00 6.54
CA GLN A 33 -5.70 3.81 7.36
C GLN A 33 -6.01 2.81 8.47
N ILE A 34 -5.17 1.80 8.66
CA ILE A 34 -5.31 0.81 9.72
C ILE A 34 -4.26 1.09 10.81
N GLY A 35 -4.71 1.38 12.02
CA GLY A 35 -3.82 1.63 13.17
C GLY A 35 -3.02 2.94 13.10
N LEU A 36 -2.13 3.13 14.05
CA LEU A 36 -1.18 4.25 14.23
C LEU A 36 -1.82 5.65 14.08
N PRO A 37 -2.72 6.04 14.99
CA PRO A 37 -3.44 7.33 14.89
C PRO A 37 -2.54 8.55 15.05
N GLN A 38 -1.28 8.38 15.51
CA GLN A 38 -0.31 9.46 15.62
C GLN A 38 0.25 9.92 14.27
N LEU A 39 0.02 9.16 13.21
CA LEU A 39 0.50 9.44 11.87
C LEU A 39 -0.69 9.74 10.95
N ASN A 40 -0.72 10.93 10.37
CA ASN A 40 -1.75 11.33 9.42
C ASN A 40 -1.33 10.96 7.98
N THR A 41 -1.41 9.67 7.64
CA THR A 41 -0.87 9.15 6.37
C THR A 41 -1.62 9.66 5.13
N LEU A 42 -2.86 10.15 5.30
CA LEU A 42 -3.70 10.65 4.22
C LEU A 42 -3.78 12.18 4.16
N GLN A 43 -2.86 12.89 4.82
CA GLN A 43 -2.89 14.35 4.89
C GLN A 43 -2.93 15.00 3.49
N GLU A 44 -2.03 14.59 2.62
CA GLU A 44 -1.90 15.14 1.25
C GLU A 44 -2.73 14.38 0.21
N ASN A 45 -3.52 13.40 0.64
CA ASN A 45 -4.38 12.65 -0.26
C ASN A 45 -5.71 13.38 -0.51
N ARG A 46 -6.23 13.29 -1.73
CA ARG A 46 -7.45 13.99 -2.19
C ARG A 46 -8.68 13.08 -2.23
N VAL A 47 -8.63 11.91 -1.63
CA VAL A 47 -9.76 10.99 -1.53
C VAL A 47 -10.88 11.64 -0.71
N SER A 48 -12.13 11.44 -1.14
CA SER A 48 -13.31 12.10 -0.56
C SER A 48 -13.58 11.67 0.88
N LEU A 49 -13.46 10.39 1.19
CA LEU A 49 -13.70 9.85 2.53
C LEU A 49 -12.44 9.13 3.05
N LYS A 50 -11.92 9.65 4.15
CA LYS A 50 -10.77 9.11 4.86
C LYS A 50 -11.23 8.37 6.09
N LEU A 51 -10.96 7.07 6.14
CA LEU A 51 -11.36 6.17 7.21
C LEU A 51 -10.13 5.79 8.03
N MET A 52 -10.32 5.63 9.34
CA MET A 52 -9.29 5.11 10.23
C MET A 52 -9.84 3.95 11.04
N LEU A 53 -9.27 2.76 10.87
CA LEU A 53 -9.59 1.60 11.67
C LEU A 53 -8.77 1.61 12.95
N LEU A 54 -9.46 1.58 14.08
CA LEU A 54 -8.86 1.54 15.41
C LEU A 54 -9.36 0.30 16.17
N PRO A 55 -8.55 -0.25 17.08
CA PRO A 55 -9.01 -1.30 18.00
C PRO A 55 -10.18 -0.83 18.85
N HIS A 56 -11.04 -1.76 19.26
CA HIS A 56 -12.19 -1.48 20.12
C HIS A 56 -11.82 -0.66 21.37
N GLY A 57 -12.64 0.33 21.68
CA GLY A 57 -12.47 1.24 22.81
C GLY A 57 -11.37 2.31 22.62
N ARG A 58 -10.84 2.47 21.39
CA ARG A 58 -9.87 3.52 21.05
C ARG A 58 -10.37 4.52 20.01
N ALA A 59 -11.60 4.40 19.57
CA ALA A 59 -12.20 5.44 18.73
C ALA A 59 -12.32 6.73 19.56
N THR A 60 -11.41 7.66 19.36
CA THR A 60 -11.55 9.01 19.87
C THR A 60 -12.49 9.73 18.91
N ALA A 61 -13.65 10.16 19.42
CA ALA A 61 -14.54 11.06 18.73
C ALA A 61 -13.90 12.47 18.66
N ASP A 62 -12.74 12.57 18.03
CA ASP A 62 -12.14 13.86 17.74
C ASP A 62 -12.91 14.46 16.56
N GLN A 63 -13.93 15.24 16.88
CA GLN A 63 -14.83 15.88 15.90
C GLN A 63 -14.08 16.79 14.90
N ASN A 64 -12.81 17.05 15.15
CA ASN A 64 -11.92 17.85 14.30
C ASN A 64 -10.98 16.99 13.43
N SER A 65 -11.10 15.68 13.49
CA SER A 65 -10.27 14.76 12.69
C SER A 65 -10.74 14.76 11.23
N ALA A 66 -9.82 14.88 10.30
CA ALA A 66 -10.09 14.65 8.87
C ALA A 66 -10.46 13.20 8.54
N TYR A 67 -10.46 12.31 9.54
CA TYR A 67 -10.78 10.89 9.42
C TYR A 67 -12.08 10.55 10.13
N GLN A 68 -12.86 9.69 9.51
CA GLN A 68 -13.95 8.99 10.18
C GLN A 68 -13.38 7.72 10.85
N SER A 69 -13.42 7.67 12.17
CA SER A 69 -12.93 6.52 12.94
C SER A 69 -13.95 5.37 12.93
N ILE A 70 -13.46 4.17 12.67
CA ILE A 70 -14.23 2.92 12.70
C ILE A 70 -13.51 1.98 13.67
N GLU A 71 -14.27 1.29 14.50
CA GLU A 71 -13.74 0.25 15.39
C GLU A 71 -13.75 -1.11 14.70
N GLY A 72 -12.66 -1.85 14.84
CA GLY A 72 -12.56 -3.20 14.29
C GLY A 72 -11.16 -3.79 14.48
N ILE A 73 -10.99 -4.99 13.95
CA ILE A 73 -9.72 -5.70 13.93
C ILE A 73 -9.20 -5.81 12.51
N PRO A 74 -7.88 -5.70 12.32
CA PRO A 74 -7.29 -5.74 10.97
C PRO A 74 -7.47 -7.08 10.25
N GLU A 75 -7.62 -8.17 11.00
CA GLU A 75 -7.80 -9.53 10.52
C GLU A 75 -9.22 -9.81 9.98
N GLU A 76 -10.19 -8.92 10.30
CA GLU A 76 -11.59 -9.00 9.84
C GLU A 76 -12.12 -7.59 9.63
N LEU A 77 -11.98 -7.07 8.42
CA LEU A 77 -12.32 -5.69 8.10
C LEU A 77 -13.83 -5.53 7.89
N PRO A 78 -14.48 -4.55 8.55
CA PRO A 78 -15.92 -4.33 8.47
C PRO A 78 -16.34 -3.59 7.18
N PHE A 79 -15.81 -4.02 6.04
CA PHE A 79 -16.07 -3.43 4.73
C PHE A 79 -16.48 -4.51 3.73
N ALA A 80 -17.29 -4.13 2.76
CA ALA A 80 -17.67 -4.99 1.65
C ALA A 80 -16.46 -5.32 0.76
N ASP A 81 -16.58 -6.39 0.00
CA ASP A 81 -15.57 -6.76 -0.99
C ASP A 81 -15.44 -5.64 -2.04
N GLN A 82 -14.22 -5.37 -2.47
CA GLN A 82 -13.92 -4.41 -3.53
C GLN A 82 -14.61 -3.05 -3.33
N SER A 83 -14.48 -2.47 -2.12
CA SER A 83 -15.13 -1.22 -1.75
C SER A 83 -14.16 -0.08 -1.40
N ILE A 84 -12.86 -0.36 -1.28
CA ILE A 84 -11.83 0.60 -0.86
C ILE A 84 -10.81 0.80 -1.98
N ASP A 85 -10.47 2.05 -2.27
CA ASP A 85 -9.50 2.42 -3.32
C ASP A 85 -8.05 2.37 -2.82
N LEU A 86 -7.83 2.77 -1.56
CA LEU A 86 -6.50 2.87 -0.95
C LEU A 86 -6.51 2.33 0.48
N VAL A 87 -5.62 1.38 0.77
CA VAL A 87 -5.39 0.91 2.14
C VAL A 87 -3.96 1.23 2.57
N ILE A 88 -3.80 1.75 3.78
CA ILE A 88 -2.51 2.10 4.37
C ILE A 88 -2.30 1.34 5.67
N LEU A 89 -1.16 0.65 5.75
CA LEU A 89 -0.74 -0.21 6.86
C LEU A 89 0.54 0.33 7.50
N PRO A 90 0.50 1.39 8.33
CA PRO A 90 1.69 1.89 9.00
C PRO A 90 2.04 0.98 10.18
N HIS A 91 3.13 0.22 10.08
CA HIS A 91 3.63 -0.70 11.11
C HIS A 91 2.62 -1.76 11.60
N VAL A 92 1.58 -2.06 10.84
CA VAL A 92 0.51 -2.99 11.28
C VAL A 92 1.00 -4.43 11.27
N LEU A 93 1.65 -4.83 10.17
CA LEU A 93 2.03 -6.23 9.95
C LEU A 93 3.07 -6.75 10.95
N GLU A 94 3.88 -5.85 11.51
CA GLU A 94 4.93 -6.18 12.47
C GLU A 94 4.38 -6.59 13.85
N PHE A 95 3.20 -6.10 14.18
CA PHE A 95 2.53 -6.34 15.46
C PHE A 95 1.34 -7.27 15.35
N ALA A 96 1.04 -7.73 14.15
CA ALA A 96 -0.05 -8.66 13.89
C ALA A 96 0.30 -10.09 14.33
N GLN A 97 -0.69 -10.81 14.83
CA GLN A 97 -0.56 -12.25 15.09
C GLN A 97 -0.52 -13.05 13.78
N ASP A 98 -1.40 -12.71 12.85
CA ASP A 98 -1.41 -13.27 11.49
C ASP A 98 -1.34 -12.17 10.42
N PRO A 99 -0.13 -11.76 10.00
CA PRO A 99 0.04 -10.78 8.93
C PRO A 99 -0.55 -11.22 7.59
N HIS A 100 -0.62 -12.53 7.35
CA HIS A 100 -1.19 -13.06 6.10
C HIS A 100 -2.69 -12.87 6.05
N GLN A 101 -3.38 -13.05 7.19
CA GLN A 101 -4.81 -12.83 7.26
C GLN A 101 -5.15 -11.36 7.01
N ILE A 102 -4.38 -10.43 7.59
CA ILE A 102 -4.54 -9.00 7.32
C ILE A 102 -4.40 -8.70 5.83
N LEU A 103 -3.37 -9.25 5.17
CA LEU A 103 -3.18 -9.02 3.74
C LEU A 103 -4.29 -9.63 2.88
N ARG A 104 -4.87 -10.77 3.27
CA ARG A 104 -6.05 -11.34 2.60
C ARG A 104 -7.28 -10.46 2.75
N GLU A 105 -7.52 -9.92 3.94
CA GLU A 105 -8.62 -8.99 4.18
C GLU A 105 -8.44 -7.68 3.41
N VAL A 106 -7.21 -7.15 3.37
CA VAL A 106 -6.88 -5.99 2.53
C VAL A 106 -7.13 -6.30 1.07
N ASP A 107 -6.75 -7.49 0.60
CA ASP A 107 -7.02 -7.91 -0.77
C ASP A 107 -8.53 -8.02 -1.04
N ARG A 108 -9.30 -8.58 -0.13
CA ARG A 108 -10.75 -8.70 -0.26
C ARG A 108 -11.43 -7.34 -0.43
N VAL A 109 -11.06 -6.36 0.41
CA VAL A 109 -11.73 -5.04 0.43
C VAL A 109 -11.23 -4.09 -0.65
N LEU A 110 -10.01 -4.27 -1.17
CA LEU A 110 -9.46 -3.42 -2.23
C LEU A 110 -10.15 -3.69 -3.58
N ILE A 111 -10.51 -2.60 -4.25
CA ILE A 111 -10.98 -2.66 -5.65
C ILE A 111 -9.86 -3.14 -6.59
N PRO A 112 -10.21 -3.66 -7.78
CA PRO A 112 -9.23 -3.82 -8.86
C PRO A 112 -8.50 -2.50 -9.15
N GLU A 113 -7.19 -2.57 -9.38
CA GLU A 113 -6.29 -1.42 -9.53
C GLU A 113 -6.20 -0.54 -8.28
N GLY A 114 -6.83 -0.94 -7.16
CA GLY A 114 -6.66 -0.31 -5.85
C GLY A 114 -5.23 -0.46 -5.34
N ARG A 115 -4.84 0.40 -4.43
CA ARG A 115 -3.47 0.49 -3.94
C ARG A 115 -3.36 0.16 -2.46
N VAL A 116 -2.34 -0.60 -2.09
CA VAL A 116 -1.92 -0.80 -0.71
C VAL A 116 -0.57 -0.12 -0.48
N VAL A 117 -0.44 0.60 0.63
CA VAL A 117 0.82 1.21 1.07
C VAL A 117 1.17 0.67 2.45
N ILE A 118 2.35 0.09 2.58
CA ILE A 118 2.80 -0.59 3.78
C ILE A 118 4.09 0.06 4.24
N SER A 119 4.19 0.44 5.52
CA SER A 119 5.48 0.77 6.15
C SER A 119 5.84 -0.21 7.24
N GLY A 120 7.14 -0.34 7.46
CA GLY A 120 7.68 -1.21 8.49
C GLY A 120 9.15 -0.93 8.81
N PHE A 121 9.61 -1.49 9.93
CA PHE A 121 11.01 -1.40 10.33
C PHE A 121 11.87 -2.37 9.54
N ASN A 122 12.99 -1.87 9.06
CA ASN A 122 13.95 -2.66 8.31
C ASN A 122 14.90 -3.41 9.26
N PRO A 123 14.85 -4.74 9.31
CA PRO A 123 15.76 -5.53 10.15
C PRO A 123 17.24 -5.39 9.75
N ALA A 124 17.52 -5.10 8.47
CA ALA A 124 18.87 -4.94 7.95
C ALA A 124 19.47 -3.54 8.22
N SER A 125 18.76 -2.68 8.93
CA SER A 125 19.20 -1.32 9.27
C SER A 125 20.07 -1.28 10.52
N LEU A 126 20.72 -0.13 10.74
CA LEU A 126 21.44 0.15 11.99
C LEU A 126 20.53 0.07 13.23
N TRP A 127 19.26 0.42 13.09
CA TRP A 127 18.27 0.27 14.16
C TRP A 127 17.95 -1.20 14.42
N GLY A 128 17.81 -1.99 13.37
CA GLY A 128 17.62 -3.44 13.48
C GLY A 128 18.80 -4.11 14.16
N ALA A 129 20.03 -3.80 13.74
CA ALA A 129 21.25 -4.31 14.36
C ALA A 129 21.35 -3.91 15.85
N ARG A 130 21.02 -2.64 16.18
CA ARG A 130 21.00 -2.17 17.57
C ARG A 130 19.91 -2.83 18.38
N GLN A 131 18.74 -3.09 17.83
CA GLN A 131 17.66 -3.82 18.49
C GLN A 131 18.09 -5.27 18.79
N TYR A 132 18.75 -5.91 17.81
CA TYR A 132 19.26 -7.27 17.99
C TYR A 132 20.32 -7.32 19.10
N ALA A 133 21.30 -6.41 19.06
CA ALA A 133 22.30 -6.29 20.14
C ALA A 133 21.65 -5.93 21.48
N GLY A 134 20.63 -5.07 21.49
CA GLY A 134 19.88 -4.69 22.68
C GLY A 134 19.12 -5.86 23.31
N ARG A 135 18.59 -6.77 22.50
CA ARG A 135 17.96 -8.02 23.01
C ARG A 135 18.94 -8.90 23.77
N LEU A 136 20.19 -8.98 23.35
CA LEU A 136 21.25 -9.72 24.03
C LEU A 136 21.62 -9.11 25.41
N ILE A 137 21.45 -7.78 25.55
CA ILE A 137 21.81 -7.02 26.78
C ILE A 137 20.57 -6.69 27.63
N GLY A 138 19.37 -7.15 27.22
CA GLY A 138 18.12 -6.90 27.93
C GLY A 138 17.57 -5.46 27.78
N LYS A 139 18.13 -4.64 26.87
CA LYS A 139 17.71 -3.26 26.59
C LYS A 139 17.03 -3.19 25.23
N ASN A 140 15.72 -3.20 25.21
CA ASN A 140 14.94 -3.08 23.97
C ASN A 140 14.63 -1.62 23.66
N TYR A 141 14.76 -1.23 22.40
CA TYR A 141 14.37 0.08 21.87
C TYR A 141 12.97 0.05 21.24
N LEU A 142 12.66 -1.03 20.56
CA LEU A 142 11.34 -1.28 19.97
C LEU A 142 10.52 -2.21 20.85
N PRO A 143 9.18 -2.20 20.75
CA PRO A 143 8.33 -3.10 21.50
C PRO A 143 8.76 -4.55 21.34
N ARG A 144 8.72 -5.33 22.41
CA ARG A 144 9.14 -6.74 22.42
C ARG A 144 8.23 -7.64 21.57
N GLU A 145 7.00 -7.23 21.42
CA GLU A 145 5.92 -7.98 20.78
C GLU A 145 5.99 -7.93 19.24
N GLY A 146 6.76 -6.99 18.67
CA GLY A 146 6.87 -6.83 17.22
C GLY A 146 7.83 -7.85 16.59
N GLN A 147 7.41 -8.44 15.50
CA GLN A 147 8.24 -9.25 14.62
C GLN A 147 8.74 -8.39 13.46
N PHE A 148 10.06 -8.24 13.33
CA PHE A 148 10.61 -7.57 12.16
C PHE A 148 10.36 -8.40 10.91
N LEU A 149 9.56 -7.87 10.03
CA LEU A 149 9.31 -8.47 8.72
C LEU A 149 10.30 -7.90 7.71
N SER A 150 11.04 -8.78 7.04
CA SER A 150 11.90 -8.33 5.95
C SER A 150 11.06 -7.85 4.77
N LEU A 151 11.51 -6.78 4.12
CA LEU A 151 10.88 -6.28 2.91
C LEU A 151 10.70 -7.36 1.83
N LEU A 152 11.66 -8.29 1.71
CA LEU A 152 11.59 -9.39 0.75
C LEU A 152 10.39 -10.29 1.04
N ARG A 153 10.15 -10.64 2.31
CA ARG A 153 9.01 -11.46 2.71
C ARG A 153 7.68 -10.78 2.37
N ILE A 154 7.54 -9.49 2.65
CA ILE A 154 6.32 -8.74 2.30
C ILE A 154 6.13 -8.69 0.78
N LYS A 155 7.20 -8.50 0.01
CA LYS A 155 7.15 -8.54 -1.46
C LYS A 155 6.69 -9.90 -1.98
N ASP A 156 7.17 -10.99 -1.40
CA ASP A 156 6.76 -12.34 -1.78
C ASP A 156 5.28 -12.57 -1.48
N TRP A 157 4.79 -12.13 -0.34
CA TRP A 157 3.37 -12.22 0.02
C TRP A 157 2.47 -11.40 -0.90
N LEU A 158 2.86 -10.17 -1.22
CA LEU A 158 2.13 -9.33 -2.16
C LEU A 158 2.11 -9.94 -3.56
N LYS A 159 3.22 -10.54 -3.99
CA LYS A 159 3.29 -11.23 -5.28
C LYS A 159 2.38 -12.47 -5.35
N LEU A 160 2.23 -13.20 -4.25
CA LEU A 160 1.30 -14.34 -4.16
C LEU A 160 -0.17 -13.90 -4.26
N LEU A 161 -0.48 -12.65 -3.91
CA LEU A 161 -1.80 -12.04 -4.03
C LEU A 161 -1.97 -11.23 -5.33
N ASP A 162 -1.10 -11.45 -6.33
CA ASP A 162 -1.13 -10.78 -7.64
C ASP A 162 -0.96 -9.25 -7.59
N TYR A 163 -0.28 -8.72 -6.54
CA TYR A 163 0.07 -7.32 -6.48
C TYR A 163 1.30 -7.00 -7.33
N SER A 164 1.22 -5.91 -8.08
CA SER A 164 2.36 -5.29 -8.77
C SER A 164 2.99 -4.23 -7.89
N LEU A 165 4.26 -4.39 -7.55
CA LEU A 165 5.00 -3.36 -6.81
C LEU A 165 5.17 -2.12 -7.69
N ASP A 166 4.76 -0.97 -7.17
CA ASP A 166 4.85 0.32 -7.84
C ASP A 166 6.08 1.10 -7.37
N ARG A 167 6.18 1.33 -6.06
CA ARG A 167 7.25 2.15 -5.46
C ARG A 167 7.76 1.53 -4.18
N GLY A 168 9.02 1.82 -3.87
CA GLY A 168 9.64 1.46 -2.60
C GLY A 168 10.63 2.53 -2.17
N HIS A 169 10.52 2.98 -0.93
CA HIS A 169 11.38 3.99 -0.35
C HIS A 169 11.92 3.52 1.00
N PHE A 170 13.12 3.96 1.32
CA PHE A 170 13.71 3.79 2.64
C PHE A 170 13.99 5.16 3.25
N ALA A 171 13.87 5.26 4.56
CA ALA A 171 14.19 6.47 5.30
C ALA A 171 14.76 6.16 6.68
N CYS A 172 15.08 7.21 7.42
CA CYS A 172 15.59 7.12 8.79
C CYS A 172 16.97 6.48 8.88
N TYR A 173 17.97 7.18 8.37
CA TYR A 173 19.39 6.71 8.40
C TYR A 173 20.13 7.15 9.66
N ARG A 174 19.56 8.06 10.49
CA ARG A 174 20.20 8.51 11.73
C ARG A 174 20.18 7.42 12.79
N LEU A 175 21.22 7.36 13.59
CA LEU A 175 21.30 6.46 14.72
C LEU A 175 20.27 6.83 15.80
N PRO A 176 19.65 5.85 16.48
CA PRO A 176 18.66 6.08 17.54
C PRO A 176 19.37 6.54 18.81
N LEU A 177 19.70 7.82 18.89
CA LEU A 177 20.32 8.43 20.08
C LEU A 177 19.24 9.09 20.93
N ARG A 178 19.37 8.94 22.28
CA ARG A 178 18.43 9.53 23.23
C ARG A 178 18.46 11.06 23.27
N LYS A 179 19.60 11.68 22.94
CA LYS A 179 19.80 13.14 22.99
C LYS A 179 19.53 13.72 21.60
N GLU A 180 18.57 14.62 21.51
CA GLU A 180 18.16 15.30 20.29
C GLU A 180 19.32 16.04 19.60
N LYS A 181 20.15 16.76 20.38
CA LYS A 181 21.36 17.45 19.87
C LYS A 181 22.31 16.52 19.12
N ASN A 182 22.45 15.28 19.56
CA ASN A 182 23.33 14.30 18.90
C ASN A 182 22.68 13.74 17.63
N MET A 183 21.36 13.62 17.60
CA MET A 183 20.63 13.23 16.37
C MET A 183 20.70 14.35 15.33
N ALA A 184 20.59 15.61 15.72
CA ALA A 184 20.71 16.76 14.83
C ALA A 184 22.10 16.81 14.14
N ARG A 185 23.17 16.52 14.87
CA ARG A 185 24.53 16.45 14.32
C ARG A 185 24.70 15.37 13.25
N MET A 186 23.85 14.33 13.26
CA MET A 186 23.88 13.24 12.30
C MET A 186 22.94 13.47 11.11
N ALA A 187 22.43 14.69 10.91
CA ALA A 187 21.57 15.03 9.79
C ALA A 187 22.23 14.77 8.42
N PHE A 188 23.55 14.81 8.33
CA PHE A 188 24.30 14.48 7.11
C PHE A 188 24.14 13.01 6.70
N LEU A 189 23.90 12.09 7.66
CA LEU A 189 23.67 10.67 7.37
C LEU A 189 22.39 10.45 6.55
N GLU A 190 21.40 11.34 6.65
CA GLU A 190 20.19 11.27 5.84
C GLU A 190 20.50 11.46 4.36
N LYS A 191 21.30 12.49 4.05
CA LYS A 191 21.70 12.77 2.66
C LYS A 191 22.64 11.70 2.10
N MET A 192 23.59 11.23 2.92
CA MET A 192 24.52 10.18 2.53
C MET A 192 23.82 8.83 2.39
N GLY A 193 22.97 8.45 3.35
CA GLY A 193 22.28 7.18 3.36
C GLY A 193 21.38 7.02 2.15
N ASN A 194 20.60 8.03 1.82
CA ASN A 194 19.71 8.02 0.66
C ASN A 194 20.48 7.90 -0.67
N ARG A 195 21.71 8.40 -0.74
CA ARG A 195 22.55 8.37 -1.95
C ARG A 195 23.40 7.10 -2.07
N TRP A 196 24.04 6.67 -0.96
CA TRP A 196 25.08 5.62 -1.01
C TRP A 196 24.61 4.27 -0.50
N TRP A 197 23.64 4.25 0.45
CA TRP A 197 23.16 3.03 1.10
C TRP A 197 21.64 3.02 1.27
N PRO A 198 20.87 3.17 0.19
CA PRO A 198 19.42 3.32 0.30
C PRO A 198 18.74 2.16 1.05
N ILE A 199 19.28 0.95 0.98
CA ILE A 199 18.71 -0.26 1.58
C ILE A 199 18.81 -0.28 3.12
N PHE A 200 19.72 0.53 3.72
CA PHE A 200 19.96 0.53 5.17
C PHE A 200 19.12 1.53 5.96
N GLY A 201 18.15 2.19 5.32
CA GLY A 201 17.18 3.00 6.04
C GLY A 201 16.42 2.18 7.07
N SER A 202 16.12 2.78 8.22
CA SER A 202 15.52 2.08 9.36
C SER A 202 14.04 1.77 9.16
N VAL A 203 13.40 2.53 8.29
CA VAL A 203 12.01 2.32 7.88
C VAL A 203 11.98 2.14 6.37
N PHE A 204 11.17 1.20 5.91
CA PHE A 204 10.80 1.09 4.51
C PHE A 204 9.33 1.44 4.32
N LEU A 205 9.01 1.95 3.16
CA LEU A 205 7.65 2.12 2.66
C LEU A 205 7.57 1.49 1.28
N ILE A 206 6.57 0.64 1.07
CA ILE A 206 6.27 0.05 -0.23
C ILE A 206 4.84 0.37 -0.64
N SER A 207 4.66 0.64 -1.91
CA SER A 207 3.37 0.80 -2.56
C SER A 207 3.19 -0.30 -3.59
N ALA A 208 2.03 -0.93 -3.57
CA ALA A 208 1.68 -1.99 -4.50
C ALA A 208 0.24 -1.81 -5.00
N ILE A 209 0.01 -2.18 -6.24
CA ILE A 209 -1.27 -2.08 -6.93
C ILE A 209 -1.83 -3.48 -7.11
N LYS A 210 -3.09 -3.68 -6.71
CA LYS A 210 -3.82 -4.93 -6.92
C LYS A 210 -4.09 -5.09 -8.41
N ARG A 211 -3.39 -6.04 -9.04
CA ARG A 211 -3.66 -6.36 -10.44
C ARG A 211 -4.66 -7.49 -10.50
N HIS A 212 -5.85 -7.21 -11.02
CA HIS A 212 -6.64 -8.32 -11.52
C HIS A 212 -5.86 -8.92 -12.69
N PRO A 213 -5.83 -10.26 -12.81
CA PRO A 213 -5.53 -10.87 -14.09
C PRO A 213 -6.66 -10.48 -15.05
N GLY A 214 -6.59 -9.24 -15.54
CA GLY A 214 -7.39 -8.83 -16.67
C GLY A 214 -7.12 -9.86 -17.73
N THR A 215 -8.15 -10.28 -18.46
CA THR A 215 -8.03 -11.07 -19.66
C THR A 215 -6.90 -10.44 -20.50
N ARG A 216 -5.67 -10.97 -20.36
CA ARG A 216 -4.64 -10.71 -21.34
C ARG A 216 -5.26 -11.22 -22.63
N LEU A 217 -5.67 -10.30 -23.48
CA LEU A 217 -5.84 -10.59 -24.90
C LEU A 217 -4.44 -11.00 -25.42
N VAL A 218 -4.03 -12.21 -25.05
CA VAL A 218 -2.88 -12.89 -25.62
C VAL A 218 -3.40 -13.53 -26.88
N GLY A 219 -3.44 -12.73 -27.93
CA GLY A 219 -3.73 -13.19 -29.26
C GLY A 219 -3.48 -12.03 -30.18
N ARG A 220 -2.45 -12.12 -31.01
CA ARG A 220 -2.56 -11.52 -32.33
C ARG A 220 -3.89 -12.03 -32.87
N VAL A 221 -4.89 -11.13 -33.00
CA VAL A 221 -6.03 -11.41 -33.83
C VAL A 221 -5.40 -11.84 -35.16
N PRO A 222 -5.51 -13.10 -35.58
CA PRO A 222 -5.09 -13.44 -36.94
C PRO A 222 -5.89 -12.46 -37.79
N LYS A 223 -5.23 -11.67 -38.62
CA LYS A 223 -5.88 -11.02 -39.74
C LYS A 223 -6.50 -12.17 -40.53
N GLN A 224 -7.72 -12.54 -40.17
CA GLN A 224 -8.55 -13.24 -41.12
C GLN A 224 -8.57 -12.29 -42.30
N SER A 225 -7.83 -12.66 -43.34
CA SER A 225 -8.03 -12.13 -44.64
C SER A 225 -9.55 -12.12 -44.82
N LEU A 226 -10.11 -10.96 -45.11
CA LEU A 226 -11.44 -10.83 -45.63
C LEU A 226 -11.45 -11.66 -46.92
N GLN A 227 -11.55 -12.98 -46.78
CA GLN A 227 -11.99 -13.81 -47.87
C GLN A 227 -13.40 -13.32 -48.15
N ALA A 228 -13.51 -12.76 -49.33
CA ALA A 228 -14.73 -12.25 -49.88
C ALA A 228 -15.89 -13.16 -49.49
N ILE A 229 -16.86 -12.59 -48.81
CA ILE A 229 -18.18 -13.20 -48.65
C ILE A 229 -18.61 -13.53 -50.08
N PRO A 230 -18.79 -14.80 -50.43
CA PRO A 230 -19.38 -15.11 -51.74
C PRO A 230 -20.71 -14.35 -51.79
N GLN A 231 -20.85 -13.53 -52.79
CA GLN A 231 -22.07 -12.78 -53.00
C GLN A 231 -23.24 -13.78 -53.05
N LEU A 232 -23.98 -13.85 -51.95
CA LEU A 232 -25.34 -14.38 -51.93
C LEU A 232 -26.18 -13.38 -52.70
N ASN A 233 -26.03 -13.49 -53.98
CA ASN A 233 -26.77 -12.66 -54.88
C ASN A 233 -27.23 -13.52 -56.07
N THR A 234 -28.46 -13.49 -56.32
CA THR A 234 -29.07 -13.56 -57.61
C THR A 234 -30.49 -14.13 -57.63
N ALA A 235 -30.94 -14.77 -56.57
CA ALA A 235 -32.33 -15.24 -56.52
C ALA A 235 -33.35 -14.16 -56.13
N ALA A 236 -32.94 -13.23 -55.24
CA ALA A 236 -33.85 -12.19 -54.73
C ALA A 236 -33.96 -10.96 -55.66
N GLN A 237 -32.94 -10.66 -56.45
CA GLN A 237 -33.00 -9.55 -57.44
C GLN A 237 -33.77 -9.89 -58.71
N GLN A 238 -33.77 -11.14 -59.10
CA GLN A 238 -34.54 -11.57 -60.27
C GLN A 238 -36.03 -11.64 -59.98
N SER A 239 -36.47 -11.88 -58.78
CA SER A 239 -37.89 -11.87 -58.40
C SER A 239 -38.50 -10.47 -58.38
N VAL A 240 -37.72 -9.47 -57.97
CA VAL A 240 -38.17 -8.07 -57.91
C VAL A 240 -38.24 -7.44 -59.27
N GLN A 241 -37.35 -7.82 -60.18
CA GLN A 241 -37.33 -7.28 -61.54
C GLN A 241 -38.48 -7.83 -62.41
N LYS A 242 -38.90 -9.09 -62.17
CA LYS A 242 -40.03 -9.68 -62.84
C LYS A 242 -41.40 -9.10 -62.46
N VAL A 243 -41.52 -8.59 -61.24
CA VAL A 243 -42.76 -7.95 -60.70
C VAL A 243 -42.89 -6.52 -61.24
N LEU A 244 -41.78 -5.86 -61.63
CA LEU A 244 -41.82 -4.49 -62.17
C LEU A 244 -42.03 -4.45 -63.71
N GLU A 245 -41.93 -5.56 -64.41
CA GLU A 245 -42.22 -5.64 -65.83
C GLU A 245 -43.66 -6.11 -66.19
N GLU A 246 -44.45 -6.50 -65.14
CA GLU A 246 -45.87 -6.92 -65.33
C GLU A 246 -46.90 -5.88 -64.86
N VAL A 247 -46.49 -4.63 -64.56
CA VAL A 247 -47.33 -3.49 -64.29
C VAL A 247 -47.02 -2.38 -65.24
#